data_f9dd104bcf95e1b450aaffad4fab6302
#
_entry.id   f9dd104bcf95e1b450aaffad4fab6302
#
_cell.length_a   1.000
_cell.length_b   1.000
_cell.length_c   1.000
_cell.angle_alpha   90.00
_cell.angle_beta   90.00
_cell.angle_gamma   90.00
#
_symmetry.space_group_name_H-M   'P 1'
#
loop_
_entity.id
_entity.type
_entity.pdbx_description
1 polymer ?
#
loop_
_entity_poly.entity_id
_entity_poly.type
_entity_poly.pdbx_seq_one_letter_code
_entity_poly.pdbx_strand_id
1 'polypeptide(L)'
;KAKKITSAINLNKVNYYKSDKYWEKIIPEENYFIVEKDEFYILRSKESIIIKNNQAAELEPFKDSFGNFRVHYAGFFDPGFGNNKIGTPAVLELRAYDTPFLIRDGQLVGQLNYYEIDEIKKNTYGIKIKSNYVNQSLKLAKQFK
;
A
#
# COMPACT_ATOMS: atom_id res chain seq x y z
N LYS A 1 -3.83 11.45 0.83
CA LYS A 1 -3.67 11.81 2.24
C LYS A 1 -5.03 11.71 2.94
N ALA A 2 -5.07 11.17 4.16
CA ALA A 2 -6.26 11.19 4.99
C ALA A 2 -6.56 12.61 5.47
N LYS A 3 -7.83 12.98 5.46
CA LYS A 3 -8.29 14.27 6.02
C LYS A 3 -8.52 14.16 7.52
N LYS A 4 -8.20 15.21 8.26
CA LYS A 4 -8.57 15.34 9.69
C LYS A 4 -10.07 15.62 9.78
N ILE A 5 -10.83 14.61 10.15
CA ILE A 5 -12.29 14.68 10.26
C ILE A 5 -12.73 14.08 11.58
N THR A 6 -13.91 14.50 12.04
CA THR A 6 -14.50 14.04 13.31
C THR A 6 -15.48 12.87 13.14
N SER A 7 -15.87 12.54 11.91
CA SER A 7 -16.85 11.49 11.65
C SER A 7 -16.19 10.11 11.65
N ALA A 8 -16.62 9.25 12.55
CA ALA A 8 -16.14 7.86 12.60
C ALA A 8 -16.66 7.02 11.43
N ILE A 9 -15.83 6.06 11.00
CA ILE A 9 -16.18 5.08 9.98
C ILE A 9 -16.73 3.84 10.66
N ASN A 10 -17.96 3.45 10.31
CA ASN A 10 -18.52 2.18 10.72
C ASN A 10 -18.06 1.09 9.74
N LEU A 11 -17.26 0.14 10.23
CA LEU A 11 -16.63 -0.91 9.41
C LEU A 11 -17.63 -1.89 8.78
N ASN A 12 -18.85 -1.96 9.28
CA ASN A 12 -19.90 -2.81 8.72
C ASN A 12 -20.56 -2.21 7.46
N LYS A 13 -20.33 -0.91 7.18
CA LYS A 13 -20.88 -0.24 6.01
C LYS A 13 -19.93 -0.37 4.83
N VAL A 14 -20.35 -1.08 3.78
CA VAL A 14 -19.58 -1.26 2.55
C VAL A 14 -20.10 -0.32 1.46
N ASN A 15 -19.21 0.27 0.65
CA ASN A 15 -19.53 1.24 -0.40
C ASN A 15 -20.45 2.38 0.08
N TYR A 16 -20.23 2.85 1.29
CA TYR A 16 -21.13 3.81 1.91
C TYR A 16 -20.54 5.23 1.93
N TYR A 17 -19.27 5.36 2.28
CA TYR A 17 -18.65 6.66 2.49
C TYR A 17 -18.11 7.23 1.19
N LYS A 18 -18.38 8.51 0.93
CA LYS A 18 -17.77 9.24 -0.18
C LYS A 18 -16.31 9.48 0.13
N SER A 19 -15.42 8.98 -0.74
CA SER A 19 -13.97 9.03 -0.52
C SER A 19 -13.45 10.46 -0.39
N ASP A 20 -13.98 11.40 -1.16
CA ASP A 20 -13.59 12.81 -1.15
C ASP A 20 -13.82 13.52 0.19
N LYS A 21 -14.73 13.02 1.04
CA LYS A 21 -14.93 13.54 2.39
C LYS A 21 -13.83 13.14 3.38
N TYR A 22 -13.18 12.01 3.14
CA TYR A 22 -12.21 11.41 4.05
C TYR A 22 -10.79 11.47 3.53
N TRP A 23 -10.62 11.59 2.23
CA TRP A 23 -9.34 11.51 1.55
C TRP A 23 -9.12 12.70 0.64
N GLU A 24 -7.90 13.14 0.58
CA GLU A 24 -7.40 14.15 -0.33
C GLU A 24 -6.42 13.49 -1.30
N LYS A 25 -6.62 13.73 -2.59
CA LYS A 25 -5.67 13.29 -3.60
C LYS A 25 -4.51 14.29 -3.66
N ILE A 26 -3.30 13.82 -3.35
CA ILE A 26 -2.09 14.58 -3.55
C ILE A 26 -1.62 14.38 -4.98
N ILE A 27 -1.41 15.47 -5.69
CA ILE A 27 -0.77 15.49 -7.01
C ILE A 27 0.52 16.29 -6.82
N PRO A 28 1.69 15.64 -6.90
CA PRO A 28 2.95 16.36 -6.82
C PRO A 28 3.07 17.39 -7.97
N GLU A 29 3.46 18.59 -7.67
CA GLU A 29 3.72 19.63 -8.69
C GLU A 29 5.06 19.39 -9.40
N GLU A 30 6.00 18.75 -8.68
CA GLU A 30 7.29 18.29 -9.16
C GLU A 30 7.46 16.81 -8.83
N ASN A 31 8.65 16.27 -9.01
CA ASN A 31 8.94 14.86 -8.72
C ASN A 31 9.09 14.58 -7.21
N TYR A 32 8.43 15.34 -6.35
CA TYR A 32 8.45 15.15 -4.90
C TYR A 32 7.16 15.62 -4.25
N PHE A 33 6.93 15.19 -3.03
CA PHE A 33 5.93 15.75 -2.12
C PHE A 33 6.43 15.70 -0.68
N ILE A 34 5.84 16.50 0.19
CA ILE A 34 6.16 16.51 1.60
C ILE A 34 5.15 15.66 2.37
N VAL A 35 5.67 14.66 3.09
CA VAL A 35 4.91 13.93 4.10
C VAL A 35 4.91 14.76 5.37
N GLU A 36 3.79 15.36 5.69
CA GLU A 36 3.64 16.21 6.87
C GLU A 36 3.59 15.38 8.15
N LYS A 37 4.03 15.98 9.25
CA LYS A 37 4.00 15.36 10.56
C LYS A 37 2.57 14.98 10.96
N ASP A 38 2.43 13.80 11.57
CA ASP A 38 1.17 13.23 12.08
C ASP A 38 0.07 12.98 11.02
N GLU A 39 0.39 13.19 9.74
CA GLU A 39 -0.53 12.92 8.65
C GLU A 39 -0.39 11.49 8.14
N PHE A 40 -1.49 10.93 7.62
CA PHE A 40 -1.54 9.57 7.08
C PHE A 40 -1.70 9.59 5.57
N TYR A 41 -0.83 8.85 4.88
CA TYR A 41 -0.79 8.77 3.43
C TYR A 41 -0.92 7.33 2.96
N ILE A 42 -1.55 7.17 1.82
CA ILE A 42 -1.51 5.93 1.05
C ILE A 42 -0.78 6.23 -0.26
N LEU A 43 0.31 5.52 -0.49
CA LEU A 43 1.17 5.65 -1.65
C LEU A 43 1.10 4.39 -2.50
N ARG A 44 1.50 4.51 -3.73
CA ARG A 44 1.65 3.41 -4.66
C ARG A 44 3.12 3.31 -5.08
N SER A 45 3.67 2.09 -5.10
CA SER A 45 5.00 1.87 -5.65
C SER A 45 5.06 2.19 -7.14
N LYS A 46 6.23 2.57 -7.60
CA LYS A 46 6.55 2.73 -9.03
C LYS A 46 6.65 1.36 -9.70
N GLU A 47 7.26 0.41 -8.99
CA GLU A 47 7.46 -0.96 -9.44
C GLU A 47 6.16 -1.75 -9.38
N SER A 48 6.02 -2.68 -10.34
CA SER A 48 5.02 -3.73 -10.31
C SER A 48 5.63 -5.03 -9.80
N ILE A 49 4.92 -5.69 -8.91
CA ILE A 49 5.35 -6.89 -8.19
C ILE A 49 4.62 -8.10 -8.73
N ILE A 50 5.32 -9.21 -8.88
CA ILE A 50 4.77 -10.53 -9.19
C ILE A 50 5.29 -11.51 -8.15
N ILE A 51 4.38 -12.16 -7.43
CA ILE A 51 4.68 -13.25 -6.51
C ILE A 51 4.24 -14.55 -7.15
N LYS A 52 5.17 -15.48 -7.37
CA LYS A 52 4.86 -16.79 -7.95
C LYS A 52 4.08 -17.65 -6.96
N ASN A 53 3.46 -18.74 -7.45
CA ASN A 53 2.67 -19.65 -6.61
C ASN A 53 3.50 -20.43 -5.58
N ASN A 54 4.80 -20.51 -5.77
CA ASN A 54 5.76 -21.10 -4.83
C ASN A 54 6.55 -20.05 -4.04
N GLN A 55 6.05 -18.83 -3.97
CA GLN A 55 6.70 -17.73 -3.26
C GLN A 55 5.69 -16.97 -2.42
N ALA A 56 6.17 -16.41 -1.33
CA ALA A 56 5.55 -15.33 -0.59
C ALA A 56 6.56 -14.18 -0.47
N ALA A 57 6.12 -12.98 -0.15
CA ALA A 57 7.04 -11.89 0.13
C ALA A 57 6.55 -11.02 1.27
N GLU A 58 7.50 -10.36 1.92
CA GLU A 58 7.26 -9.39 2.97
C GLU A 58 7.93 -8.07 2.61
N LEU A 59 7.18 -6.98 2.76
CA LEU A 59 7.72 -5.65 2.59
C LEU A 59 8.27 -5.17 3.93
N GLU A 60 9.56 -4.92 3.99
CA GLU A 60 10.24 -4.35 5.14
C GLU A 60 10.65 -2.91 4.88
N PRO A 61 10.67 -2.06 5.92
CA PRO A 61 11.28 -0.73 5.82
C PRO A 61 12.77 -0.88 5.47
N PHE A 62 13.27 0.03 4.67
CA PHE A 62 14.70 0.07 4.39
C PHE A 62 15.46 0.54 5.64
N LYS A 63 16.37 -0.30 6.13
CA LYS A 63 16.91 -0.27 7.52
C LYS A 63 17.65 1.00 7.92
N ASP A 64 18.25 1.77 7.03
CA ASP A 64 19.29 2.72 7.44
C ASP A 64 19.09 4.18 7.00
N SER A 65 17.98 4.55 6.40
CA SER A 65 18.00 5.81 5.67
C SER A 65 17.08 6.91 6.15
N PHE A 66 16.10 6.64 6.99
CA PHE A 66 15.03 7.61 7.13
C PHE A 66 14.50 7.75 8.55
N GLY A 67 15.34 8.12 9.51
CA GLY A 67 14.91 8.63 10.81
C GLY A 67 13.58 8.02 11.32
N ASN A 68 12.69 8.85 11.81
CA ASN A 68 11.38 8.43 12.34
C ASN A 68 10.26 8.26 11.28
N PHE A 69 10.63 7.90 10.08
CA PHE A 69 9.72 7.55 9.01
C PHE A 69 9.27 6.09 9.19
N ARG A 70 8.00 5.89 9.39
CA ARG A 70 7.44 4.54 9.49
C ARG A 70 6.48 4.29 8.34
N VAL A 71 6.83 3.31 7.51
CA VAL A 71 5.85 2.60 6.72
C VAL A 71 5.00 1.80 7.71
N HIS A 72 3.73 2.09 7.80
CA HIS A 72 2.79 1.35 8.61
C HIS A 72 2.52 0.01 7.94
N TYR A 73 2.82 -1.05 8.65
CA TYR A 73 2.69 -2.46 8.30
C TYR A 73 3.69 -2.96 7.26
N ALA A 74 4.51 -3.89 7.69
CA ALA A 74 5.12 -4.84 6.80
C ALA A 74 3.99 -5.50 6.00
N GLY A 75 3.89 -5.21 4.72
CA GLY A 75 2.88 -5.82 3.86
C GLY A 75 3.33 -7.23 3.51
N PHE A 76 2.49 -8.22 3.83
CA PHE A 76 2.69 -9.56 3.30
C PHE A 76 2.04 -9.68 1.92
N PHE A 77 2.75 -10.32 1.02
CA PHE A 77 2.29 -10.60 -0.34
C PHE A 77 2.11 -12.11 -0.50
N ASP A 78 0.87 -12.50 -0.68
CA ASP A 78 0.49 -13.90 -0.83
C ASP A 78 0.94 -14.49 -2.18
N PRO A 79 1.11 -15.81 -2.26
CA PRO A 79 1.34 -16.52 -3.51
C PRO A 79 0.29 -16.20 -4.57
N GLY A 80 0.74 -15.81 -5.74
CA GLY A 80 -0.11 -15.39 -6.85
C GLY A 80 -0.46 -13.88 -6.88
N PHE A 81 0.04 -13.08 -5.94
CA PHE A 81 -0.15 -11.63 -6.01
C PHE A 81 0.50 -11.08 -7.29
N GLY A 82 -0.25 -10.25 -8.02
CA GLY A 82 0.23 -9.66 -9.26
C GLY A 82 0.52 -10.66 -10.38
N ASN A 83 0.09 -11.92 -10.26
CA ASN A 83 0.34 -12.98 -11.24
C ASN A 83 -0.50 -12.77 -12.52
N ASN A 84 -0.29 -11.62 -13.13
CA ASN A 84 -0.71 -11.25 -14.46
C ASN A 84 0.56 -10.86 -15.24
N LYS A 85 0.45 -10.66 -16.55
CA LYS A 85 1.62 -10.36 -17.39
C LYS A 85 2.38 -9.08 -17.02
N ILE A 86 1.76 -8.18 -16.25
CA ILE A 86 2.26 -6.81 -15.98
C ILE A 86 2.70 -6.66 -14.52
N GLY A 87 2.22 -7.52 -13.62
CA GLY A 87 2.38 -7.35 -12.19
C GLY A 87 1.37 -6.34 -11.59
N THR A 88 1.46 -6.15 -10.30
CA THR A 88 0.61 -5.22 -9.55
C THR A 88 1.47 -4.36 -8.63
N PRO A 89 1.32 -3.03 -8.64
CA PRO A 89 2.05 -2.17 -7.71
C PRO A 89 1.70 -2.46 -6.26
N ALA A 90 2.68 -2.31 -5.36
CA ALA A 90 2.43 -2.32 -3.93
C ALA A 90 1.73 -1.03 -3.49
N VAL A 91 0.88 -1.15 -2.49
CA VAL A 91 0.29 0.00 -1.80
C VAL A 91 0.92 0.10 -0.42
N LEU A 92 1.43 1.28 -0.11
CA LEU A 92 2.18 1.59 1.10
C LEU A 92 1.38 2.55 1.96
N GLU A 93 1.29 2.25 3.23
CA GLU A 93 0.72 3.16 4.23
C GLU A 93 1.87 3.86 4.96
N LEU A 94 1.77 5.19 5.07
CA LEU A 94 2.86 6.03 5.51
C LEU A 94 2.42 7.07 6.52
N ARG A 95 3.24 7.24 7.56
CA ARG A 95 3.10 8.34 8.52
C ARG A 95 4.47 8.86 8.97
N ALA A 96 4.60 10.17 9.02
CA ALA A 96 5.72 10.84 9.67
C ALA A 96 5.33 11.20 11.12
N TYR A 97 6.18 10.83 12.10
CA TYR A 97 5.86 11.06 13.52
C TYR A 97 6.49 12.34 14.07
N ASP A 98 7.78 12.54 13.87
CA ASP A 98 8.49 13.61 14.55
C ASP A 98 8.77 14.83 13.65
N THR A 99 9.13 14.56 12.40
CA THR A 99 9.50 15.59 11.43
C THR A 99 8.84 15.35 10.08
N PRO A 100 8.49 16.39 9.33
CA PRO A 100 8.09 16.24 7.93
C PRO A 100 9.23 15.68 7.09
N PHE A 101 8.89 14.88 6.05
CA PHE A 101 9.84 14.31 5.11
C PHE A 101 9.50 14.68 3.67
N LEU A 102 10.53 14.98 2.90
CA LEU A 102 10.41 15.12 1.46
C LEU A 102 10.66 13.75 0.81
N ILE A 103 9.70 13.26 0.04
CA ILE A 103 9.81 12.03 -0.75
C ILE A 103 9.83 12.36 -2.22
N ARG A 104 10.78 11.78 -2.95
CA ARG A 104 10.93 11.94 -4.39
C ARG A 104 10.40 10.72 -5.15
N ASP A 105 9.97 10.93 -6.39
CA ASP A 105 9.66 9.81 -7.29
C ASP A 105 10.91 8.93 -7.48
N GLY A 106 10.71 7.62 -7.39
CA GLY A 106 11.79 6.63 -7.48
C GLY A 106 12.66 6.51 -6.23
N GLN A 107 12.32 7.21 -5.14
CA GLN A 107 13.03 7.07 -3.87
C GLN A 107 12.77 5.68 -3.27
N LEU A 108 13.85 5.04 -2.81
CA LEU A 108 13.76 3.76 -2.10
C LEU A 108 13.09 3.98 -0.74
N VAL A 109 11.96 3.29 -0.52
CA VAL A 109 11.16 3.41 0.72
C VAL A 109 11.03 2.08 1.48
N GLY A 110 11.40 0.98 0.86
CA GLY A 110 11.36 -0.34 1.45
C GLY A 110 12.02 -1.38 0.57
N GLN A 111 12.09 -2.59 1.06
CA GLN A 111 12.61 -3.75 0.33
C GLN A 111 11.65 -4.92 0.43
N LEU A 112 11.61 -5.76 -0.59
CA LEU A 112 10.85 -7.00 -0.59
C LEU A 112 11.76 -8.17 -0.31
N ASN A 113 11.48 -8.89 0.77
CA ASN A 113 12.11 -10.17 1.07
C ASN A 113 11.21 -11.29 0.52
N TYR A 114 11.76 -12.10 -0.37
CA TYR A 114 11.07 -13.24 -0.96
C TYR A 114 11.40 -14.52 -0.21
N TYR A 115 10.37 -15.32 0.04
CA TYR A 115 10.46 -16.61 0.69
C TYR A 115 9.99 -17.69 -0.28
N GLU A 116 10.77 -18.76 -0.42
CA GLU A 116 10.31 -19.96 -1.12
C GLU A 116 9.38 -20.76 -0.20
N ILE A 117 8.28 -21.24 -0.75
CA ILE A 117 7.30 -22.05 -0.06
C ILE A 117 6.88 -23.22 -0.96
N ASP A 118 6.24 -24.22 -0.41
CA ASP A 118 5.64 -25.28 -1.20
C ASP A 118 4.58 -24.70 -2.15
N GLU A 119 4.55 -25.19 -3.38
CA GLU A 119 3.66 -24.67 -4.42
C GLU A 119 2.20 -24.81 -4.02
N ILE A 120 1.50 -23.71 -3.91
CA ILE A 120 0.07 -23.69 -3.66
C ILE A 120 -0.69 -23.83 -4.99
N LYS A 121 -1.17 -25.04 -5.26
CA LYS A 121 -1.95 -25.37 -6.48
C LYS A 121 -3.42 -24.93 -6.41
N LYS A 122 -3.95 -24.76 -5.20
CA LYS A 122 -5.35 -24.38 -4.95
C LYS A 122 -5.38 -23.22 -3.98
N ASN A 123 -6.25 -22.23 -4.21
CA ASN A 123 -6.43 -21.05 -3.36
C ASN A 123 -5.34 -19.96 -3.46
N THR A 124 -4.76 -19.74 -4.63
CA THR A 124 -3.86 -18.60 -4.86
C THR A 124 -4.63 -17.29 -4.84
N TYR A 125 -3.93 -16.23 -4.48
CA TYR A 125 -4.46 -14.86 -4.43
C TYR A 125 -5.16 -14.48 -5.76
N GLY A 126 -6.37 -13.96 -5.66
CA GLY A 126 -7.12 -13.48 -6.82
C GLY A 126 -7.91 -14.54 -7.61
N ILE A 127 -7.69 -15.85 -7.40
CA ILE A 127 -8.44 -16.90 -8.11
C ILE A 127 -9.64 -17.39 -7.27
N LYS A 128 -9.44 -17.71 -6.02
CA LYS A 128 -10.52 -18.17 -5.11
C LYS A 128 -10.74 -17.22 -3.93
N ILE A 129 -9.71 -16.57 -3.46
CA ILE A 129 -9.81 -15.55 -2.42
C ILE A 129 -10.20 -14.26 -3.10
N LYS A 130 -11.48 -13.88 -3.01
CA LYS A 130 -11.95 -12.58 -3.47
C LYS A 130 -11.34 -11.49 -2.59
N SER A 131 -10.21 -10.97 -2.99
CA SER A 131 -9.62 -9.80 -2.35
C SER A 131 -10.20 -8.52 -2.98
N ASN A 132 -10.51 -7.54 -2.14
CA ASN A 132 -10.88 -6.20 -2.60
C ASN A 132 -9.74 -5.51 -3.37
N TYR A 133 -8.56 -6.08 -3.31
CA TYR A 133 -7.30 -5.51 -3.78
C TYR A 133 -6.68 -6.23 -4.99
N VAL A 134 -7.42 -7.10 -5.66
CA VAL A 134 -6.98 -7.69 -6.94
C VAL A 134 -6.91 -6.61 -8.01
N ASN A 135 -5.82 -6.55 -8.77
CA ASN A 135 -5.54 -5.54 -9.81
C ASN A 135 -5.51 -4.10 -9.29
N GLN A 136 -4.84 -3.88 -8.17
CA GLN A 136 -4.82 -2.57 -7.50
C GLN A 136 -4.17 -1.45 -8.31
N SER A 137 -4.92 -0.36 -8.37
CA SER A 137 -4.42 1.01 -8.26
C SER A 137 -4.56 1.50 -6.80
N LEU A 138 -4.40 2.79 -6.50
CA LEU A 138 -4.67 3.38 -5.16
C LEU A 138 -6.15 3.19 -4.77
N LYS A 139 -6.51 1.98 -4.35
CA LYS A 139 -7.87 1.65 -3.96
C LYS A 139 -8.01 1.75 -2.45
N LEU A 140 -9.01 2.48 -2.01
CA LEU A 140 -9.35 2.61 -0.61
C LEU A 140 -10.04 1.33 -0.08
N ALA A 141 -10.17 1.25 1.23
CA ALA A 141 -10.87 0.14 1.89
C ALA A 141 -12.33 0.04 1.43
N LYS A 142 -12.91 -1.16 1.54
CA LYS A 142 -14.25 -1.52 1.04
C LYS A 142 -15.41 -0.65 1.54
N GLN A 143 -15.19 0.16 2.55
CA GLN A 143 -16.18 1.07 3.11
C GLN A 143 -16.41 2.31 2.23
N PHE A 144 -15.45 2.65 1.37
CA PHE A 144 -15.49 3.81 0.50
C PHE A 144 -16.08 3.50 -0.88
N LYS A 145 -16.68 4.51 -1.50
CA LYS A 145 -17.18 4.53 -2.86
C LYS A 145 -16.58 5.70 -3.63
#